data_7b31e6e6ebf3f9bb8695777969869481
#
_entry.id   7b31e6e6ebf3f9bb8695777969869481
#
_cell.length_a   1.000
_cell.length_b   1.000
_cell.length_c   1.000
_cell.angle_alpha   90.00
_cell.angle_beta   90.00
_cell.angle_gamma   90.00
#
_symmetry.space_group_name_H-M   'P 1'
#
loop_
_entity.id
_entity.type
_entity.pdbx_description
1 polymer ?
#
loop_
_entity_poly.entity_id
_entity_poly.type
_entity_poly.pdbx_seq_one_letter_code
_entity_poly.pdbx_strand_id
1 'polypeptide(L)'
;MNGFSNMNTKKKVRLQNIAELTSGIYLKGSPAGKIAYLQVKDLLMATPETTATRIEYIPKLDNYLLKKGDLLFAGKGTTYLCKVFDLNIPAVPSTTLYSIRLRSNIISPEYLCWYLNHPSVVATVKTVQAGTGTPLIHKPTLENLEIIIPDNETQQRIVELSYLQKREKEILEAIAEKRMQITNQILINELNK
;
A
#
# COMPACT_ATOMS: atom_id res chain seq x y z
N MET A 1 -14.15 -36.67 -24.99
CA MET A 1 -12.77 -36.27 -25.39
C MET A 1 -12.82 -34.86 -25.95
N ASN A 2 -11.92 -34.06 -25.61
CA ASN A 2 -11.70 -32.63 -25.95
C ASN A 2 -12.28 -31.67 -24.89
N GLY A 3 -11.52 -30.91 -24.25
CA GLY A 3 -10.07 -30.64 -24.21
C GLY A 3 -9.95 -29.39 -23.33
N PHE A 4 -9.43 -29.55 -22.12
CA PHE A 4 -9.07 -28.42 -21.25
C PHE A 4 -7.83 -27.75 -21.87
N SER A 5 -8.03 -26.74 -22.71
CA SER A 5 -6.99 -25.85 -23.20
C SER A 5 -7.48 -24.42 -23.14
N ASN A 6 -7.84 -23.94 -21.96
CA ASN A 6 -7.71 -22.53 -21.68
C ASN A 6 -6.34 -22.31 -21.01
N MET A 7 -5.31 -22.24 -21.84
CA MET A 7 -4.04 -21.61 -21.44
C MET A 7 -4.37 -20.14 -21.16
N ASN A 8 -4.67 -19.86 -19.90
CA ASN A 8 -4.85 -18.51 -19.37
C ASN A 8 -3.50 -17.79 -19.51
N THR A 9 -3.28 -17.15 -20.65
CA THR A 9 -2.04 -16.41 -20.97
C THR A 9 -1.98 -15.22 -20.04
N LYS A 10 -1.28 -15.37 -18.93
CA LYS A 10 -1.00 -14.30 -17.97
C LYS A 10 -0.31 -13.17 -18.73
N LYS A 11 -1.02 -12.08 -18.98
CA LYS A 11 -0.48 -10.92 -19.69
C LYS A 11 0.48 -10.18 -18.77
N LYS A 12 1.74 -10.01 -19.18
CA LYS A 12 2.70 -9.13 -18.51
C LYS A 12 2.65 -7.76 -19.15
N VAL A 13 2.50 -6.73 -18.34
CA VAL A 13 2.40 -5.33 -18.80
C VAL A 13 3.22 -4.45 -17.89
N ARG A 14 3.96 -3.49 -18.45
CA ARG A 14 4.67 -2.49 -17.63
C ARG A 14 3.68 -1.59 -16.91
N LEU A 15 3.99 -1.23 -15.66
CA LEU A 15 3.11 -0.40 -14.84
C LEU A 15 2.76 0.92 -15.51
N GLN A 16 3.71 1.58 -16.19
CA GLN A 16 3.46 2.82 -16.95
C GLN A 16 2.40 2.72 -18.04
N ASN A 17 2.14 1.51 -18.57
CA ASN A 17 1.15 1.30 -19.62
C ASN A 17 -0.28 1.18 -19.08
N ILE A 18 -0.44 0.94 -17.78
CA ILE A 18 -1.74 0.71 -17.12
C ILE A 18 -2.07 1.75 -16.04
N ALA A 19 -1.06 2.52 -15.62
CA ALA A 19 -1.22 3.52 -14.57
C ALA A 19 -0.40 4.78 -14.85
N GLU A 20 -0.82 5.87 -14.23
CA GLU A 20 -0.07 7.10 -14.12
C GLU A 20 0.60 7.16 -12.75
N LEU A 21 1.91 7.44 -12.73
CA LEU A 21 2.68 7.61 -11.51
C LEU A 21 3.02 9.08 -11.30
N THR A 22 2.70 9.60 -10.13
CA THR A 22 3.04 10.96 -9.74
C THR A 22 3.84 10.95 -8.43
N SER A 23 4.99 11.63 -8.41
CA SER A 23 5.73 11.84 -7.16
C SER A 23 4.97 12.83 -6.29
N GLY A 24 4.89 12.56 -4.99
CA GLY A 24 4.29 13.51 -4.06
C GLY A 24 5.07 14.82 -3.96
N ILE A 25 4.49 15.80 -3.29
CA ILE A 25 4.98 17.18 -3.18
C ILE A 25 5.54 17.46 -1.78
N TYR A 26 6.53 18.38 -1.69
CA TYR A 26 6.98 18.90 -0.40
C TYR A 26 6.13 20.09 0.04
N LEU A 27 5.56 20.02 1.24
CA LEU A 27 4.73 21.07 1.82
C LEU A 27 5.00 21.17 3.31
N LYS A 28 4.85 22.39 3.81
CA LYS A 28 4.91 22.67 5.27
C LYS A 28 3.51 22.53 5.86
N GLY A 29 3.43 21.88 7.02
CA GLY A 29 2.17 21.75 7.75
C GLY A 29 1.60 23.10 8.21
N SER A 30 0.27 23.17 8.25
CA SER A 30 -0.50 24.28 8.80
C SER A 30 -1.62 23.72 9.67
N PRO A 31 -1.73 24.12 10.96
CA PRO A 31 -2.81 23.64 11.85
C PRO A 31 -4.22 24.01 11.33
N ALA A 32 -4.34 25.10 10.58
CA ALA A 32 -5.61 25.55 9.99
C ALA A 32 -5.96 24.82 8.68
N GLY A 33 -5.09 23.95 8.20
CA GLY A 33 -5.25 23.25 6.93
C GLY A 33 -6.41 22.25 6.95
N LYS A 34 -7.08 22.12 5.81
CA LYS A 34 -8.20 21.18 5.61
C LYS A 34 -7.83 19.95 4.80
N ILE A 35 -6.65 19.96 4.16
CA ILE A 35 -6.17 18.87 3.31
C ILE A 35 -5.20 17.99 4.11
N ALA A 36 -5.36 16.67 4.06
CA ALA A 36 -4.47 15.73 4.70
C ALA A 36 -3.17 15.60 3.88
N TYR A 37 -2.03 15.78 4.51
CA TYR A 37 -0.71 15.58 3.93
C TYR A 37 -0.17 14.24 4.38
N LEU A 38 -0.34 13.22 3.52
CA LEU A 38 -0.03 11.83 3.84
C LEU A 38 1.47 11.55 3.68
N GLN A 39 2.03 10.94 4.69
CA GLN A 39 3.42 10.46 4.76
C GLN A 39 3.44 8.94 4.95
N VAL A 40 4.61 8.32 4.84
CA VAL A 40 4.76 6.86 5.04
C VAL A 40 4.24 6.41 6.39
N LYS A 41 4.47 7.18 7.46
CA LYS A 41 3.98 6.88 8.81
C LYS A 41 2.45 6.76 8.87
N ASP A 42 1.75 7.60 8.11
CA ASP A 42 0.28 7.63 8.11
C ASP A 42 -0.30 6.39 7.42
N LEU A 43 0.43 5.80 6.47
CA LEU A 43 0.02 4.54 5.84
C LEU A 43 0.03 3.35 6.82
N LEU A 44 0.77 3.44 7.91
CA LEU A 44 0.86 2.41 8.95
C LEU A 44 -0.25 2.55 10.00
N MET A 45 -0.93 3.69 10.05
CA MET A 45 -1.96 3.96 11.04
C MET A 45 -3.32 3.37 10.64
N ALA A 46 -4.12 3.03 11.64
CA ALA A 46 -5.49 2.58 11.45
C ALA A 46 -6.41 3.73 10.98
N THR A 47 -6.15 4.94 11.48
CA THR A 47 -6.93 6.16 11.21
C THR A 47 -6.03 7.28 10.70
N PRO A 48 -5.46 7.14 9.48
CA PRO A 48 -4.55 8.13 8.92
C PRO A 48 -5.17 9.52 8.77
N GLU A 49 -6.49 9.59 8.64
CA GLU A 49 -7.26 10.84 8.56
C GLU A 49 -7.17 11.71 9.82
N THR A 50 -6.92 11.10 10.98
CA THR A 50 -6.81 11.83 12.26
C THR A 50 -5.37 12.20 12.59
N THR A 51 -4.39 11.43 12.12
CA THR A 51 -2.97 11.59 12.46
C THR A 51 -2.17 12.37 11.41
N ALA A 52 -2.68 12.44 10.18
CA ALA A 52 -2.01 13.13 9.09
C ALA A 52 -1.84 14.63 9.36
N THR A 53 -0.67 15.13 9.04
CA THR A 53 -0.40 16.58 9.04
C THR A 53 -1.41 17.28 8.14
N ARG A 54 -1.92 18.44 8.57
CA ARG A 54 -2.83 19.27 7.77
C ARG A 54 -2.06 20.32 6.99
N ILE A 55 -2.58 20.67 5.83
CA ILE A 55 -2.05 21.74 4.98
C ILE A 55 -3.17 22.58 4.42
N GLU A 56 -2.87 23.85 4.11
CA GLU A 56 -3.80 24.73 3.43
C GLU A 56 -3.85 24.42 1.93
N TYR A 57 -5.00 24.70 1.33
CA TYR A 57 -5.17 24.56 -0.11
C TYR A 57 -4.41 25.66 -0.86
N ILE A 58 -3.70 25.24 -1.88
CA ILE A 58 -3.14 26.13 -2.92
C ILE A 58 -3.47 25.50 -4.29
N PRO A 59 -3.69 26.29 -5.37
CA PRO A 59 -4.12 25.76 -6.69
C PRO A 59 -3.21 24.67 -7.25
N LYS A 60 -1.92 24.70 -6.93
CA LYS A 60 -0.94 23.69 -7.35
C LYS A 60 -1.31 22.28 -6.86
N LEU A 61 -2.09 22.16 -5.78
CA LEU A 61 -2.46 20.86 -5.19
C LEU A 61 -3.43 20.06 -6.06
N ASP A 62 -4.16 20.68 -6.96
CA ASP A 62 -5.13 20.00 -7.83
C ASP A 62 -4.51 18.83 -8.61
N ASN A 63 -3.23 18.97 -9.00
CA ASN A 63 -2.48 17.92 -9.70
C ASN A 63 -2.04 16.77 -8.77
N TYR A 64 -2.16 16.92 -7.46
CA TYR A 64 -1.71 15.97 -6.44
C TYR A 64 -2.85 15.39 -5.62
N LEU A 65 -4.08 15.91 -5.78
CA LEU A 65 -5.24 15.43 -5.04
C LEU A 65 -5.49 13.95 -5.36
N LEU A 66 -5.54 13.18 -4.29
CA LEU A 66 -5.85 11.76 -4.35
C LEU A 66 -7.33 11.54 -4.61
N LYS A 67 -7.62 10.50 -5.38
CA LYS A 67 -8.97 10.00 -5.62
C LYS A 67 -9.11 8.60 -5.02
N LYS A 68 -10.32 8.22 -4.63
CA LYS A 68 -10.58 6.83 -4.21
C LYS A 68 -10.10 5.85 -5.27
N GLY A 69 -9.43 4.80 -4.84
CA GLY A 69 -8.81 3.81 -5.73
C GLY A 69 -7.40 4.17 -6.19
N ASP A 70 -6.89 5.39 -5.95
CA ASP A 70 -5.45 5.64 -6.14
C ASP A 70 -4.64 4.78 -5.16
N LEU A 71 -3.46 4.34 -5.58
CA LEU A 71 -2.55 3.65 -4.68
C LEU A 71 -1.46 4.60 -4.21
N LEU A 72 -1.11 4.48 -2.94
CA LEU A 72 0.03 5.17 -2.34
C LEU A 72 1.16 4.17 -2.14
N PHE A 73 2.29 4.41 -2.77
CA PHE A 73 3.47 3.55 -2.69
C PHE A 73 4.61 4.28 -1.99
N ALA A 74 5.13 3.69 -0.90
CA ALA A 74 6.29 4.21 -0.18
C ALA A 74 7.56 3.94 -0.99
N GLY A 75 8.08 4.97 -1.65
CA GLY A 75 9.23 4.88 -2.54
C GLY A 75 10.55 5.33 -1.92
N LYS A 76 10.54 5.89 -0.70
CA LYS A 76 11.74 6.37 0.00
C LYS A 76 11.83 5.79 1.40
N GLY A 77 13.02 5.37 1.79
CA GLY A 77 13.30 4.77 3.09
C GLY A 77 13.28 3.25 3.04
N THR A 78 13.29 2.62 4.21
CA THR A 78 13.34 1.17 4.37
C THR A 78 11.97 0.50 4.31
N THR A 79 10.90 1.28 4.40
CA THR A 79 9.52 0.79 4.38
C THR A 79 9.01 0.75 2.95
N TYR A 80 8.82 -0.45 2.44
CA TYR A 80 8.19 -0.70 1.14
C TYR A 80 6.75 -1.12 1.42
N LEU A 81 5.84 -0.22 1.15
CA LEU A 81 4.41 -0.43 1.44
C LEU A 81 3.58 0.23 0.35
N CYS A 82 2.62 -0.50 -0.16
CA CYS A 82 1.55 -0.01 -1.00
C CYS A 82 0.23 -0.05 -0.25
N LYS A 83 -0.58 0.99 -0.36
CA LYS A 83 -1.94 1.05 0.21
C LYS A 83 -2.90 1.68 -0.79
N VAL A 84 -4.11 1.15 -0.87
CA VAL A 84 -5.20 1.79 -1.63
C VAL A 84 -5.71 2.98 -0.82
N PHE A 85 -5.86 4.12 -1.46
CA PHE A 85 -6.47 5.31 -0.86
C PHE A 85 -8.00 5.18 -0.92
N ASP A 86 -8.62 5.08 0.24
CA ASP A 86 -10.07 4.94 0.41
C ASP A 86 -10.65 5.92 1.46
N LEU A 87 -9.98 7.04 1.68
CA LEU A 87 -10.46 8.06 2.63
C LEU A 87 -11.46 9.00 1.97
N ASN A 88 -12.43 9.47 2.76
CA ASN A 88 -13.43 10.47 2.34
C ASN A 88 -12.99 11.91 2.65
N ILE A 89 -11.70 12.19 2.59
CA ILE A 89 -11.14 13.51 2.86
C ILE A 89 -10.21 13.92 1.73
N PRO A 90 -10.08 15.22 1.42
CA PRO A 90 -9.06 15.67 0.49
C PRO A 90 -7.67 15.38 1.04
N ALA A 91 -6.83 14.76 0.24
CA ALA A 91 -5.47 14.38 0.64
C ALA A 91 -4.48 14.50 -0.51
N VAL A 92 -3.23 14.75 -0.18
CA VAL A 92 -2.10 14.74 -1.11
C VAL A 92 -0.93 13.95 -0.53
N PRO A 93 -0.12 13.26 -1.35
CA PRO A 93 1.03 12.51 -0.90
C PRO A 93 2.24 13.41 -0.68
N SER A 94 3.04 13.10 0.34
CA SER A 94 4.36 13.71 0.55
C SER A 94 5.40 13.19 -0.46
N THR A 95 6.55 13.85 -0.55
CA THR A 95 7.66 13.45 -1.43
C THR A 95 8.24 12.07 -1.16
N THR A 96 7.86 11.41 -0.06
CA THR A 96 8.25 10.03 0.26
C THR A 96 7.35 8.98 -0.38
N LEU A 97 6.23 9.43 -0.95
CA LEU A 97 5.22 8.60 -1.58
C LEU A 97 5.12 8.86 -3.08
N TYR A 98 4.79 7.83 -3.82
CA TYR A 98 4.23 7.91 -5.17
C TYR A 98 2.72 7.67 -5.10
N SER A 99 1.95 8.45 -5.84
CA SER A 99 0.57 8.10 -6.16
C SER A 99 0.55 7.35 -7.50
N ILE A 100 -0.24 6.27 -7.55
CA ILE A 100 -0.41 5.42 -8.73
C ILE A 100 -1.90 5.42 -9.05
N ARG A 101 -2.28 6.00 -10.18
CA ARG A 101 -3.67 6.07 -10.65
C ARG A 101 -3.87 5.16 -11.85
N LEU A 102 -4.76 4.20 -11.74
CA LEU A 102 -5.08 3.29 -12.83
C LEU A 102 -5.77 4.04 -13.98
N ARG A 103 -5.40 3.67 -15.21
CA ARG A 103 -5.98 4.24 -16.44
C ARG A 103 -7.11 3.39 -17.02
N SER A 104 -7.26 2.15 -16.54
CA SER A 104 -8.23 1.20 -17.07
C SER A 104 -8.66 0.18 -16.01
N ASN A 105 -9.77 -0.49 -16.24
CA ASN A 105 -10.36 -1.47 -15.33
C ASN A 105 -9.86 -2.91 -15.56
N ILE A 106 -8.76 -3.10 -16.32
CA ILE A 106 -8.19 -4.44 -16.56
C ILE A 106 -7.50 -5.02 -15.32
N ILE A 107 -7.22 -4.17 -14.34
CA ILE A 107 -6.60 -4.52 -13.06
C ILE A 107 -7.30 -3.74 -11.96
N SER A 108 -7.61 -4.41 -10.85
CA SER A 108 -8.19 -3.74 -9.69
C SER A 108 -7.11 -3.06 -8.83
N PRO A 109 -7.42 -1.94 -8.14
CA PRO A 109 -6.50 -1.31 -7.20
C PRO A 109 -6.04 -2.27 -6.10
N GLU A 110 -6.94 -3.09 -5.56
CA GLU A 110 -6.67 -4.04 -4.49
C GLU A 110 -5.69 -5.12 -4.94
N TYR A 111 -5.88 -5.66 -6.16
CA TYR A 111 -4.95 -6.65 -6.73
C TYR A 111 -3.58 -6.02 -6.98
N LEU A 112 -3.50 -4.83 -7.58
CA LEU A 112 -2.23 -4.15 -7.80
C LEU A 112 -1.54 -3.83 -6.48
N CYS A 113 -2.29 -3.41 -5.46
CA CYS A 113 -1.78 -3.17 -4.11
C CYS A 113 -1.18 -4.45 -3.50
N TRP A 114 -1.89 -5.58 -3.59
CA TRP A 114 -1.38 -6.88 -3.17
C TRP A 114 -0.10 -7.25 -3.94
N TYR A 115 -0.11 -7.09 -5.26
CA TYR A 115 1.03 -7.42 -6.13
C TYR A 115 2.28 -6.63 -5.75
N LEU A 116 2.15 -5.31 -5.56
CA LEU A 116 3.27 -4.42 -5.18
C LEU A 116 3.80 -4.69 -3.77
N ASN A 117 2.97 -5.24 -2.88
CA ASN A 117 3.37 -5.66 -1.53
C ASN A 117 3.95 -7.08 -1.49
N HIS A 118 3.85 -7.85 -2.58
CA HIS A 118 4.32 -9.23 -2.57
C HIS A 118 5.85 -9.29 -2.39
N PRO A 119 6.37 -10.16 -1.50
CA PRO A 119 7.81 -10.20 -1.17
C PRO A 119 8.74 -10.34 -2.37
N SER A 120 8.36 -11.14 -3.38
CA SER A 120 9.17 -11.31 -4.60
C SER A 120 9.25 -10.01 -5.42
N VAL A 121 8.17 -9.25 -5.50
CA VAL A 121 8.14 -7.96 -6.22
C VAL A 121 8.95 -6.92 -5.45
N VAL A 122 8.79 -6.86 -4.14
CA VAL A 122 9.62 -6.01 -3.27
C VAL A 122 11.10 -6.34 -3.41
N ALA A 123 11.47 -7.62 -3.43
CA ALA A 123 12.86 -8.05 -3.66
C ALA A 123 13.39 -7.56 -5.01
N THR A 124 12.62 -7.72 -6.10
CA THR A 124 12.99 -7.25 -7.43
C THR A 124 13.23 -5.74 -7.45
N VAL A 125 12.38 -4.97 -6.81
CA VAL A 125 12.51 -3.51 -6.74
C VAL A 125 13.72 -3.10 -5.90
N LYS A 126 14.04 -3.84 -4.84
CA LYS A 126 15.22 -3.60 -3.98
C LYS A 126 16.55 -3.88 -4.67
N THR A 127 16.64 -4.89 -5.52
CA THR A 127 17.90 -5.24 -6.21
C THR A 127 18.42 -4.14 -7.13
N VAL A 128 17.55 -3.24 -7.59
CA VAL A 128 17.92 -2.10 -8.44
C VAL A 128 18.52 -0.92 -7.64
N GLN A 129 18.57 -1.04 -6.30
CA GLN A 129 18.96 0.06 -5.40
C GLN A 129 20.43 -0.02 -4.87
N ALA A 130 21.35 -0.53 -5.62
CA ALA A 130 22.76 -0.59 -5.20
C ALA A 130 23.35 0.82 -5.00
N GLY A 131 23.49 1.26 -3.72
CA GLY A 131 24.11 2.54 -3.35
C GLY A 131 24.11 2.75 -1.83
N THR A 132 25.02 3.60 -1.33
CA THR A 132 25.33 3.83 0.10
C THR A 132 24.43 4.89 0.78
N GLY A 133 23.31 5.29 0.18
CA GLY A 133 22.40 6.32 0.71
C GLY A 133 21.06 5.77 1.23
N THR A 134 20.17 6.66 1.60
CA THR A 134 18.78 6.28 1.94
C THR A 134 18.15 5.52 0.77
N PRO A 135 17.61 4.32 0.98
CA PRO A 135 16.99 3.55 -0.09
C PRO A 135 15.89 4.36 -0.79
N LEU A 136 16.00 4.45 -2.12
CA LEU A 136 15.06 5.20 -2.95
C LEU A 136 14.70 4.37 -4.16
N ILE A 137 13.42 4.05 -4.32
CA ILE A 137 12.91 3.52 -5.59
C ILE A 137 12.68 4.71 -6.54
N HIS A 138 13.45 4.75 -7.60
CA HIS A 138 13.27 5.76 -8.63
C HIS A 138 11.98 5.51 -9.43
N LYS A 139 11.29 6.59 -9.79
CA LYS A 139 10.06 6.53 -10.57
C LYS A 139 10.18 5.64 -11.83
N PRO A 140 11.24 5.74 -12.65
CA PRO A 140 11.42 4.88 -13.83
C PRO A 140 11.51 3.39 -13.49
N THR A 141 12.08 3.02 -12.33
CA THR A 141 12.13 1.63 -11.88
C THR A 141 10.72 1.08 -11.65
N LEU A 142 9.88 1.88 -11.00
CA LEU A 142 8.49 1.50 -10.75
C LEU A 142 7.66 1.48 -12.04
N GLU A 143 7.84 2.46 -12.91
CA GLU A 143 7.19 2.56 -14.22
C GLU A 143 7.48 1.37 -15.14
N ASN A 144 8.70 0.85 -15.09
CA ASN A 144 9.14 -0.30 -15.90
C ASN A 144 8.84 -1.65 -15.23
N LEU A 145 8.31 -1.67 -14.01
CA LEU A 145 7.96 -2.91 -13.33
C LEU A 145 6.92 -3.70 -14.15
N GLU A 146 7.22 -4.94 -14.43
CA GLU A 146 6.28 -5.85 -15.10
C GLU A 146 5.22 -6.35 -14.12
N ILE A 147 3.97 -6.10 -14.46
CA ILE A 147 2.79 -6.53 -13.71
C ILE A 147 2.15 -7.70 -14.44
N ILE A 148 1.93 -8.80 -13.72
CA ILE A 148 1.15 -9.93 -14.24
C ILE A 148 -0.33 -9.61 -14.01
N ILE A 149 -1.11 -9.63 -15.08
CA ILE A 149 -2.55 -9.34 -15.03
C ILE A 149 -3.31 -10.62 -15.38
N PRO A 150 -3.87 -11.31 -14.39
CA PRO A 150 -4.80 -12.42 -14.64
C PRO A 150 -6.20 -11.90 -14.96
N ASP A 151 -7.13 -12.81 -15.26
CA ASP A 151 -8.55 -12.46 -15.38
C ASP A 151 -9.13 -11.92 -14.07
N ASN A 152 -10.26 -11.22 -14.16
CA ASN A 152 -10.88 -10.55 -13.02
C ASN A 152 -11.25 -11.52 -11.88
N GLU A 153 -11.70 -12.73 -12.20
CA GLU A 153 -12.06 -13.74 -11.20
C GLU A 153 -10.82 -14.17 -10.40
N THR A 154 -9.71 -14.36 -11.09
CA THR A 154 -8.43 -14.69 -10.45
C THR A 154 -7.92 -13.52 -9.59
N GLN A 155 -8.05 -12.27 -10.06
CA GLN A 155 -7.70 -11.10 -9.25
C GLN A 155 -8.52 -11.04 -7.96
N GLN A 156 -9.84 -11.21 -8.05
CA GLN A 156 -10.73 -11.20 -6.89
C GLN A 156 -10.37 -12.31 -5.89
N ARG A 157 -10.15 -13.54 -6.36
CA ARG A 157 -9.74 -14.65 -5.50
C ARG A 157 -8.42 -14.39 -4.77
N ILE A 158 -7.44 -13.80 -5.45
CA ILE A 158 -6.16 -13.45 -4.84
C ILE A 158 -6.34 -12.40 -3.74
N VAL A 159 -7.12 -11.36 -4.01
CA VAL A 159 -7.41 -10.30 -3.04
C VAL A 159 -8.14 -10.87 -1.82
N GLU A 160 -9.16 -11.68 -2.03
CA GLU A 160 -9.93 -12.33 -0.96
C GLU A 160 -9.06 -13.24 -0.09
N LEU A 161 -8.27 -14.12 -0.72
CA LEU A 161 -7.35 -15.00 0.01
C LEU A 161 -6.33 -14.20 0.82
N SER A 162 -5.78 -13.13 0.26
CA SER A 162 -4.82 -12.29 0.97
C SER A 162 -5.46 -11.56 2.15
N TYR A 163 -6.71 -11.13 2.01
CA TYR A 163 -7.48 -10.53 3.09
C TYR A 163 -7.74 -11.54 4.22
N LEU A 164 -8.17 -12.75 3.87
CA LEU A 164 -8.43 -13.83 4.84
C LEU A 164 -7.15 -14.21 5.58
N GLN A 165 -6.03 -14.36 4.88
CA GLN A 165 -4.72 -14.64 5.47
C GLN A 165 -4.29 -13.55 6.45
N LYS A 166 -4.47 -12.28 6.09
CA LYS A 166 -4.19 -11.15 6.98
C LYS A 166 -5.08 -11.19 8.21
N ARG A 167 -6.38 -11.46 8.02
CA ARG A 167 -7.35 -11.53 9.12
C ARG A 167 -7.07 -12.68 10.07
N GLU A 168 -6.72 -13.86 9.55
CA GLU A 168 -6.28 -15.00 10.35
C GLU A 168 -5.07 -14.63 11.23
N LYS A 169 -4.05 -14.01 10.64
CA LYS A 169 -2.87 -13.56 11.37
C LYS A 169 -3.22 -12.60 12.50
N GLU A 170 -4.05 -11.59 12.25
CA GLU A 170 -4.50 -10.62 13.26
C GLU A 170 -5.24 -11.32 14.43
N ILE A 171 -6.09 -12.31 14.11
CA ILE A 171 -6.81 -13.08 15.13
C ILE A 171 -5.84 -13.93 15.97
N LEU A 172 -4.88 -14.61 15.33
CA LEU A 172 -3.90 -15.43 16.03
C LEU A 172 -3.01 -14.59 16.96
N GLU A 173 -2.58 -13.41 16.51
CA GLU A 173 -1.81 -12.46 17.31
C GLU A 173 -2.63 -11.98 18.53
N ALA A 174 -3.90 -11.62 18.34
CA ALA A 174 -4.79 -11.22 19.42
C ALA A 174 -5.04 -12.34 20.44
N ILE A 175 -5.20 -13.59 19.98
CA ILE A 175 -5.33 -14.77 20.85
C ILE A 175 -4.04 -14.98 21.68
N ALA A 176 -2.88 -14.89 21.04
CA ALA A 176 -1.59 -15.05 21.72
C ALA A 176 -1.39 -13.99 22.81
N GLU A 177 -1.73 -12.74 22.52
CA GLU A 177 -1.66 -11.62 23.47
C GLU A 177 -2.60 -11.85 24.67
N LYS A 178 -3.85 -12.25 24.41
CA LYS A 178 -4.83 -12.54 25.49
C LYS A 178 -4.39 -13.71 26.37
N ARG A 179 -3.86 -14.77 25.78
CA ARG A 179 -3.32 -15.89 26.56
C ARG A 179 -2.18 -15.43 27.48
N MET A 180 -1.26 -14.62 26.97
CA MET A 180 -0.15 -14.08 27.77
C MET A 180 -0.66 -13.21 28.91
N GLN A 181 -1.66 -12.34 28.69
CA GLN A 181 -2.28 -11.51 29.72
C GLN A 181 -2.91 -12.37 30.83
N ILE A 182 -3.67 -13.41 30.48
CA ILE A 182 -4.30 -14.35 31.46
C ILE A 182 -3.22 -15.06 32.26
N THR A 183 -2.18 -15.61 31.61
CA THR A 183 -1.09 -16.30 32.28
C THR A 183 -0.40 -15.39 33.31
N ASN A 184 -0.07 -14.14 32.91
CA ASN A 184 0.54 -13.18 33.82
C ASN A 184 -0.35 -12.83 34.99
N GLN A 185 -1.66 -12.70 34.79
CA GLN A 185 -2.61 -12.47 35.90
C GLN A 185 -2.65 -13.64 36.88
N ILE A 186 -2.63 -14.88 36.40
CA ILE A 186 -2.59 -16.09 37.24
C ILE A 186 -1.30 -16.10 38.08
N LEU A 187 -0.14 -15.84 37.43
CA LEU A 187 1.16 -15.80 38.11
C LEU A 187 1.19 -14.74 39.22
N ILE A 188 0.67 -13.53 38.96
CA ILE A 188 0.60 -12.46 39.95
C ILE A 188 -0.34 -12.88 41.14
N ASN A 189 -1.48 -13.50 40.85
CA ASN A 189 -2.39 -13.96 41.86
C ASN A 189 -1.78 -15.05 42.76
N GLU A 190 -0.93 -15.93 42.21
CA GLU A 190 -0.21 -16.93 43.01
C GLU A 190 0.85 -16.30 43.93
N LEU A 191 1.50 -15.20 43.52
CA LEU A 191 2.47 -14.48 44.36
C LEU A 191 1.83 -13.74 45.52
N ASN A 192 0.53 -13.45 45.46
CA ASN A 192 -0.20 -12.71 46.49
C ASN A 192 -0.97 -13.60 47.50
N LYS A 193 -0.81 -14.93 47.37
CA LYS A 193 -1.34 -15.92 48.35
C LYS A 193 -0.33 -16.18 49.44
#